data_50d1406e82c159e05071670b832ed918
#
_entry.id   50d1406e82c159e05071670b832ed918
#
_cell.length_a   1.000
_cell.length_b   1.000
_cell.length_c   1.000
_cell.angle_alpha   90.00
_cell.angle_beta   90.00
_cell.angle_gamma   90.00
#
_symmetry.space_group_name_H-M   'P 1'
#
loop_
_entity.id
_entity.type
_entity.pdbx_description
1 polymer ?
#
loop_
_entity_poly.entity_id
_entity_poly.type
_entity_poly.pdbx_seq_one_letter_code
_entity_poly.pdbx_strand_id
1 'polypeptide(L)'
;NKKALAFLCNHLLEQFRTTVFRQTMFAEFERISHRMAEEGEALTKEALSKAYLELNQKYYGQHCVVDELIQVEWMRIPHFYRAFYVYKYATGFSAAVFLANRILTEGEPAIRDYHKFLSAGGSLPPIEALKLAGVDMSSPEPIRSAMEVFKKNTERLAQLL
;
A
#
# COMPACT_ATOMS: atom_id res chain seq x y z
N ASN A 1 -9.78 27.38 4.14
CA ASN A 1 -10.40 27.37 2.81
C ASN A 1 -10.86 25.93 2.49
N LYS A 2 -12.20 25.74 2.29
CA LYS A 2 -12.83 24.43 2.03
C LYS A 2 -12.21 23.73 0.82
N LYS A 3 -11.98 24.46 -0.29
CA LYS A 3 -11.38 23.91 -1.51
C LYS A 3 -9.94 23.40 -1.30
N ALA A 4 -9.12 24.15 -0.57
CA ALA A 4 -7.75 23.72 -0.27
C ALA A 4 -7.73 22.45 0.58
N LEU A 5 -8.65 22.35 1.55
CA LEU A 5 -8.77 21.17 2.41
C LEU A 5 -9.24 19.95 1.60
N ALA A 6 -10.23 20.11 0.72
CA ALA A 6 -10.68 19.04 -0.17
C ALA A 6 -9.54 18.56 -1.08
N PHE A 7 -8.74 19.48 -1.63
CA PHE A 7 -7.55 19.12 -2.42
C PHE A 7 -6.54 18.30 -1.62
N LEU A 8 -6.21 18.71 -0.38
CA LEU A 8 -5.28 17.97 0.47
C LEU A 8 -5.81 16.57 0.85
N CYS A 9 -7.10 16.46 1.18
CA CYS A 9 -7.72 15.16 1.43
C CYS A 9 -7.64 14.26 0.20
N ASN A 10 -8.02 14.78 -0.96
CA ASN A 10 -7.95 14.03 -2.21
C ASN A 10 -6.51 13.60 -2.55
N HIS A 11 -5.53 14.49 -2.36
CA HIS A 11 -4.13 14.17 -2.59
C HIS A 11 -3.65 13.01 -1.71
N LEU A 12 -3.98 13.04 -0.42
CA LEU A 12 -3.66 11.94 0.50
C LEU A 12 -4.34 10.62 0.09
N LEU A 13 -5.62 10.66 -0.27
CA LEU A 13 -6.36 9.47 -0.73
C LEU A 13 -5.77 8.89 -2.02
N GLU A 14 -5.32 9.73 -2.94
CA GLU A 14 -4.61 9.29 -4.15
C GLU A 14 -3.26 8.62 -3.83
N GLN A 15 -2.55 9.06 -2.81
CA GLN A 15 -1.35 8.37 -2.33
C GLN A 15 -1.68 6.98 -1.79
N PHE A 16 -2.78 6.82 -1.04
CA PHE A 16 -3.25 5.50 -0.62
C PHE A 16 -3.62 4.62 -1.82
N ARG A 17 -4.37 5.16 -2.77
CA ARG A 17 -4.78 4.43 -3.98
C ARG A 17 -3.57 3.90 -4.75
N THR A 18 -2.57 4.73 -4.98
CA THR A 18 -1.42 4.40 -5.83
C THR A 18 -0.35 3.60 -5.10
N THR A 19 -0.17 3.82 -3.78
CA THR A 19 0.93 3.25 -3.01
C THR A 19 0.49 2.05 -2.15
N VAL A 20 -0.72 2.07 -1.60
CA VAL A 20 -1.22 0.94 -0.80
C VAL A 20 -2.03 -0.02 -1.68
N PHE A 21 -3.17 0.43 -2.20
CA PHE A 21 -4.09 -0.47 -2.90
C PHE A 21 -3.49 -1.03 -4.19
N ARG A 22 -2.97 -0.17 -5.06
CA ARG A 22 -2.37 -0.61 -6.32
C ARG A 22 -1.14 -1.51 -6.11
N GLN A 23 -0.27 -1.19 -5.17
CA GLN A 23 0.92 -2.01 -4.93
C GLN A 23 0.59 -3.33 -4.25
N THR A 24 -0.45 -3.38 -3.41
CA THR A 24 -0.97 -4.64 -2.87
C THR A 24 -1.58 -5.50 -3.97
N MET A 25 -2.33 -4.90 -4.90
CA MET A 25 -2.83 -5.60 -6.09
C MET A 25 -1.68 -6.20 -6.92
N PHE A 26 -0.61 -5.46 -7.14
CA PHE A 26 0.57 -5.96 -7.84
C PHE A 26 1.25 -7.11 -7.08
N ALA A 27 1.37 -7.01 -5.75
CA ALA A 27 1.92 -8.08 -4.94
C ALA A 27 1.02 -9.34 -4.96
N GLU A 28 -0.29 -9.17 -5.02
CA GLU A 28 -1.23 -10.30 -5.18
C GLU A 28 -1.08 -10.94 -6.56
N PHE A 29 -0.89 -10.15 -7.62
CA PHE A 29 -0.58 -10.68 -8.95
C PHE A 29 0.73 -11.46 -8.99
N GLU A 30 1.79 -10.94 -8.37
CA GLU A 30 3.07 -11.68 -8.24
C GLU A 30 2.85 -13.01 -7.54
N ARG A 31 2.13 -13.01 -6.41
CA ARG A 31 1.82 -14.24 -5.67
C ARG A 31 1.05 -15.24 -6.52
N ILE A 32 0.05 -14.80 -7.27
CA ILE A 32 -0.76 -15.67 -8.15
C ILE A 32 0.12 -16.27 -9.25
N SER A 33 0.90 -15.46 -9.95
CA SER A 33 1.75 -15.94 -11.06
C SER A 33 2.85 -16.89 -10.59
N HIS A 34 3.46 -16.64 -9.44
CA HIS A 34 4.45 -17.56 -8.86
C HIS A 34 3.79 -18.88 -8.43
N ARG A 35 2.63 -18.81 -7.81
CA ARG A 35 1.88 -20.00 -7.42
C ARG A 35 1.48 -20.88 -8.60
N MET A 36 0.99 -20.27 -9.68
CA MET A 36 0.71 -20.99 -10.94
C MET A 36 1.95 -21.75 -11.44
N ALA A 37 3.12 -21.10 -11.43
CA ALA A 37 4.38 -21.73 -11.82
C ALA A 37 4.76 -22.91 -10.89
N GLU A 38 4.61 -22.74 -9.58
CA GLU A 38 4.89 -23.77 -8.57
C GLU A 38 3.95 -24.98 -8.71
N GLU A 39 2.70 -24.76 -9.10
CA GLU A 39 1.70 -25.79 -9.35
C GLU A 39 1.83 -26.43 -10.75
N GLY A 40 2.79 -25.98 -11.56
CA GLY A 40 3.06 -26.51 -12.91
C GLY A 40 2.09 -26.02 -14.00
N GLU A 41 1.36 -24.95 -13.71
CA GLU A 41 0.46 -24.33 -14.69
C GLU A 41 1.23 -23.55 -15.76
N ALA A 42 0.70 -23.50 -16.97
CA ALA A 42 1.31 -22.72 -18.04
C ALA A 42 1.08 -21.22 -17.85
N LEU A 43 2.15 -20.46 -17.70
CA LEU A 43 2.12 -18.99 -17.62
C LEU A 43 1.90 -18.37 -19.00
N THR A 44 0.72 -18.60 -19.59
CA THR A 44 0.36 -18.01 -20.88
C THR A 44 -0.04 -16.55 -20.72
N LYS A 45 0.04 -15.78 -21.80
CA LYS A 45 -0.44 -14.40 -21.85
C LYS A 45 -1.91 -14.34 -21.41
N GLU A 46 -2.74 -15.26 -21.87
CA GLU A 46 -4.16 -15.31 -21.58
C GLU A 46 -4.43 -15.55 -20.10
N ALA A 47 -3.73 -16.51 -19.48
CA ALA A 47 -3.89 -16.82 -18.06
C ALA A 47 -3.47 -15.64 -17.17
N LEU A 48 -2.32 -15.03 -17.45
CA LEU A 48 -1.82 -13.87 -16.70
C LEU A 48 -2.71 -12.64 -16.90
N SER A 49 -3.16 -12.37 -18.14
CA SER A 49 -4.05 -11.23 -18.41
C SER A 49 -5.39 -11.38 -17.73
N LYS A 50 -5.95 -12.61 -17.69
CA LYS A 50 -7.18 -12.91 -16.96
C LYS A 50 -7.02 -12.63 -15.46
N ALA A 51 -5.96 -13.16 -14.83
CA ALA A 51 -5.69 -12.94 -13.41
C ALA A 51 -5.52 -11.44 -13.10
N TYR A 52 -4.83 -10.70 -13.96
CA TYR A 52 -4.63 -9.27 -13.78
C TYR A 52 -5.92 -8.46 -13.91
N LEU A 53 -6.79 -8.82 -14.87
CA LEU A 53 -8.10 -8.19 -15.04
C LEU A 53 -9.01 -8.43 -13.83
N GLU A 54 -9.08 -9.68 -13.35
CA GLU A 54 -9.85 -10.05 -12.16
C GLU A 54 -9.41 -9.27 -10.92
N LEU A 55 -8.11 -9.07 -10.74
CA LEU A 55 -7.57 -8.23 -9.67
C LEU A 55 -7.97 -6.77 -9.82
N ASN A 56 -7.89 -6.20 -11.02
CA ASN A 56 -8.36 -4.84 -11.25
C ASN A 56 -9.85 -4.68 -10.90
N GLN A 57 -10.69 -5.59 -11.35
CA GLN A 57 -12.12 -5.59 -11.02
C GLN A 57 -12.36 -5.69 -9.51
N LYS A 58 -11.62 -6.55 -8.82
CA LYS A 58 -11.69 -6.73 -7.35
C LYS A 58 -11.31 -5.45 -6.60
N TYR A 59 -10.20 -4.80 -6.98
CA TYR A 59 -9.65 -3.65 -6.25
C TYR A 59 -10.36 -2.32 -6.55
N TYR A 60 -10.87 -2.14 -7.77
CA TYR A 60 -11.61 -0.93 -8.15
C TYR A 60 -13.12 -1.05 -7.91
N GLY A 61 -13.63 -2.28 -7.75
CA GLY A 61 -15.03 -2.53 -7.41
C GLY A 61 -16.02 -2.19 -8.53
N GLN A 62 -17.30 -2.46 -8.24
CA GLN A 62 -18.39 -2.36 -9.22
C GLN A 62 -18.75 -0.94 -9.68
N HIS A 63 -18.28 0.07 -8.97
CA HIS A 63 -18.57 1.49 -9.30
C HIS A 63 -17.52 2.12 -10.22
N CYS A 64 -16.49 1.36 -10.60
CA CYS A 64 -15.46 1.77 -11.53
C CYS A 64 -15.55 0.94 -12.81
N VAL A 65 -15.61 1.62 -13.95
CA VAL A 65 -15.49 0.93 -15.26
C VAL A 65 -14.02 0.56 -15.45
N VAL A 66 -13.76 -0.74 -15.44
CA VAL A 66 -12.43 -1.27 -15.71
C VAL A 66 -12.28 -1.48 -17.21
N ASP A 67 -11.37 -0.73 -17.85
CA ASP A 67 -11.05 -0.87 -19.26
C ASP A 67 -10.45 -2.26 -19.53
N GLU A 68 -10.95 -2.97 -20.54
CA GLU A 68 -10.46 -4.30 -20.90
C GLU A 68 -8.98 -4.31 -21.28
N LEU A 69 -8.45 -3.22 -21.82
CA LEU A 69 -7.02 -3.10 -22.17
C LEU A 69 -6.11 -3.13 -20.94
N ILE A 70 -6.64 -2.87 -19.74
CA ILE A 70 -5.85 -2.96 -18.51
C ILE A 70 -5.30 -4.37 -18.27
N GLN A 71 -5.96 -5.40 -18.79
CA GLN A 71 -5.55 -6.80 -18.65
C GLN A 71 -4.11 -7.08 -19.11
N VAL A 72 -3.54 -6.26 -19.99
CA VAL A 72 -2.18 -6.40 -20.50
C VAL A 72 -1.19 -5.43 -19.86
N GLU A 73 -1.61 -4.60 -18.91
CA GLU A 73 -0.73 -3.63 -18.25
C GLU A 73 0.45 -4.29 -17.54
N TRP A 74 0.29 -5.48 -16.99
CA TRP A 74 1.36 -6.22 -16.30
C TRP A 74 2.62 -6.40 -17.15
N MET A 75 2.48 -6.46 -18.48
CA MET A 75 3.61 -6.64 -19.42
C MET A 75 4.60 -5.48 -19.40
N ARG A 76 4.13 -4.26 -19.03
CA ARG A 76 4.97 -3.04 -19.01
C ARG A 76 5.46 -2.65 -17.62
N ILE A 77 5.10 -3.39 -16.56
CA ILE A 77 5.50 -3.09 -15.20
C ILE A 77 6.88 -3.66 -14.91
N PRO A 78 7.95 -2.84 -14.86
CA PRO A 78 9.31 -3.35 -14.71
C PRO A 78 9.58 -3.99 -13.36
N HIS A 79 8.76 -3.67 -12.34
CA HIS A 79 8.88 -4.24 -11.01
C HIS A 79 8.65 -5.76 -10.97
N PHE A 80 7.84 -6.31 -11.86
CA PHE A 80 7.59 -7.76 -11.94
C PHE A 80 8.82 -8.57 -12.41
N TYR A 81 9.84 -7.90 -12.95
CA TYR A 81 11.13 -8.53 -13.22
C TYR A 81 12.08 -8.60 -12.01
N ARG A 82 11.60 -8.08 -10.85
CA ARG A 82 12.26 -8.16 -9.54
C ARG A 82 11.27 -8.74 -8.53
N ALA A 83 11.24 -10.06 -8.44
CA ALA A 83 10.28 -10.80 -7.62
C ALA A 83 10.17 -10.24 -6.19
N PHE A 84 8.93 -10.09 -5.76
CA PHE A 84 8.57 -9.68 -4.39
C PHE A 84 9.14 -8.31 -3.97
N TYR A 85 9.19 -7.36 -4.90
CA TYR A 85 9.62 -6.01 -4.60
C TYR A 85 8.47 -5.08 -4.17
N VAL A 86 7.31 -5.17 -4.86
CA VAL A 86 6.27 -4.13 -4.78
C VAL A 86 5.51 -4.07 -3.45
N TYR A 87 5.42 -5.15 -2.69
CA TYR A 87 4.76 -5.15 -1.38
C TYR A 87 5.38 -4.14 -0.41
N LYS A 88 6.66 -3.82 -0.59
CA LYS A 88 7.39 -2.86 0.26
C LYS A 88 6.81 -1.46 0.22
N TYR A 89 6.17 -1.07 -0.88
CA TYR A 89 5.50 0.22 -0.97
C TYR A 89 4.30 0.29 -0.02
N ALA A 90 3.44 -0.72 -0.04
CA ALA A 90 2.27 -0.77 0.83
C ALA A 90 2.65 -0.86 2.31
N THR A 91 3.61 -1.71 2.67
CA THR A 91 4.08 -1.86 4.05
C THR A 91 4.79 -0.60 4.55
N GLY A 92 5.68 -0.01 3.74
CA GLY A 92 6.40 1.20 4.10
C GLY A 92 5.47 2.40 4.28
N PHE A 93 4.50 2.58 3.38
CA PHE A 93 3.51 3.66 3.51
C PHE A 93 2.61 3.48 4.74
N SER A 94 2.16 2.26 5.01
CA SER A 94 1.35 1.97 6.20
C SER A 94 2.12 2.24 7.50
N ALA A 95 3.39 1.84 7.55
CA ALA A 95 4.27 2.15 8.68
C ALA A 95 4.46 3.67 8.87
N ALA A 96 4.66 4.41 7.78
CA ALA A 96 4.80 5.86 7.82
C ALA A 96 3.53 6.56 8.32
N VAL A 97 2.36 6.14 7.86
CA VAL A 97 1.07 6.68 8.31
C VAL A 97 0.83 6.38 9.79
N PHE A 98 1.11 5.15 10.23
CA PHE A 98 1.02 4.75 11.64
C PHE A 98 1.92 5.63 12.52
N LEU A 99 3.17 5.80 12.11
CA LEU A 99 4.17 6.58 12.83
C LEU A 99 3.79 8.06 12.90
N ALA A 100 3.34 8.64 11.78
CA ALA A 100 2.85 10.02 11.77
C ALA A 100 1.66 10.22 12.72
N ASN A 101 0.69 9.28 12.70
CA ASN A 101 -0.44 9.33 13.62
C ASN A 101 0.00 9.21 15.08
N ARG A 102 0.95 8.32 15.37
CA ARG A 102 1.53 8.15 16.71
C ARG A 102 2.19 9.44 17.21
N ILE A 103 2.99 10.10 16.35
CA ILE A 103 3.64 11.38 16.68
C ILE A 103 2.60 12.46 16.98
N LEU A 104 1.53 12.54 16.18
CA LEU A 104 0.47 13.54 16.36
C LEU A 104 -0.38 13.32 17.62
N THR A 105 -0.50 12.08 18.09
CA THR A 105 -1.34 11.72 19.25
C THR A 105 -0.57 11.63 20.56
N GLU A 106 0.66 11.11 20.53
CA GLU A 106 1.50 10.86 21.71
C GLU A 106 2.53 12.00 21.97
N GLY A 107 2.89 12.76 20.92
CA GLY A 107 3.83 13.88 21.03
C GLY A 107 5.28 13.43 21.31
N GLU A 108 5.93 14.08 22.27
CA GLU A 108 7.37 13.92 22.60
C GLU A 108 7.85 12.46 22.80
N PRO A 109 7.10 11.55 23.45
CA PRO A 109 7.53 10.16 23.54
C PRO A 109 7.71 9.48 22.17
N ALA A 110 6.75 9.65 21.28
CA ALA A 110 6.81 9.10 19.92
C ALA A 110 7.90 9.75 19.07
N ILE A 111 8.14 11.05 19.24
CA ILE A 111 9.23 11.76 18.57
C ILE A 111 10.60 11.20 19.00
N ARG A 112 10.80 10.94 20.29
CA ARG A 112 12.04 10.32 20.78
C ARG A 112 12.26 8.92 20.22
N ASP A 113 11.21 8.11 20.13
CA ASP A 113 11.29 6.78 19.54
C ASP A 113 11.59 6.85 18.04
N TYR A 114 10.98 7.79 17.33
CA TYR A 114 11.29 8.04 15.92
C TYR A 114 12.76 8.46 15.71
N HIS A 115 13.30 9.30 16.58
CA HIS A 115 14.72 9.67 16.53
C HIS A 115 15.65 8.47 16.76
N LYS A 116 15.29 7.51 17.66
CA LYS A 116 16.03 6.25 17.81
C LYS A 116 16.05 5.44 16.53
N PHE A 117 14.90 5.31 15.87
CA PHE A 117 14.80 4.64 14.58
C PHE A 117 15.70 5.28 13.52
N LEU A 118 15.63 6.60 13.36
CA LEU A 118 16.48 7.34 12.41
C LEU A 118 17.97 7.16 12.72
N SER A 119 18.34 7.21 14.00
CA SER A 119 19.73 7.07 14.45
C SER A 119 20.29 5.66 14.29
N ALA A 120 19.43 4.65 14.24
CA ALA A 120 19.85 3.26 14.01
C ALA A 120 20.38 3.02 12.59
N GLY A 121 19.95 3.84 11.61
CA GLY A 121 20.39 3.71 10.22
C GLY A 121 20.17 2.28 9.70
N GLY A 122 21.21 1.66 9.16
CA GLY A 122 21.21 0.29 8.64
C GLY A 122 21.74 -0.77 9.63
N SER A 123 21.85 -0.47 10.92
CA SER A 123 22.45 -1.38 11.91
C SER A 123 21.55 -2.54 12.34
N LEU A 124 20.24 -2.47 12.04
CA LEU A 124 19.26 -3.47 12.44
C LEU A 124 18.45 -3.98 11.22
N PRO A 125 17.92 -5.21 11.28
CA PRO A 125 16.91 -5.67 10.33
C PRO A 125 15.70 -4.73 10.29
N PRO A 126 15.01 -4.57 9.13
CA PRO A 126 13.97 -3.56 8.95
C PRO A 126 12.83 -3.61 9.99
N ILE A 127 12.34 -4.80 10.34
CA ILE A 127 11.26 -4.96 11.34
C ILE A 127 11.73 -4.53 12.73
N GLU A 128 12.95 -4.88 13.10
CA GLU A 128 13.51 -4.52 14.41
C GLU A 128 13.82 -3.01 14.48
N ALA A 129 14.31 -2.44 13.40
CA ALA A 129 14.50 -0.99 13.31
C ALA A 129 13.17 -0.24 13.50
N LEU A 130 12.09 -0.67 12.83
CA LEU A 130 10.75 -0.08 12.97
C LEU A 130 10.19 -0.22 14.38
N LYS A 131 10.50 -1.30 15.08
CA LYS A 131 10.10 -1.48 16.50
C LYS A 131 10.69 -0.41 17.42
N LEU A 132 11.86 0.14 17.11
CA LEU A 132 12.42 1.28 17.86
C LEU A 132 11.49 2.51 17.80
N ALA A 133 10.77 2.68 16.70
CA ALA A 133 9.76 3.72 16.55
C ALA A 133 8.36 3.28 17.04
N GLY A 134 8.23 2.11 17.67
CA GLY A 134 6.96 1.55 18.13
C GLY A 134 6.09 0.99 17.01
N VAL A 135 6.64 0.70 15.85
CA VAL A 135 5.92 0.14 14.69
C VAL A 135 6.26 -1.35 14.55
N ASP A 136 5.33 -2.22 14.88
CA ASP A 136 5.52 -3.68 14.69
C ASP A 136 4.81 -4.18 13.44
N MET A 137 5.56 -4.28 12.33
CA MET A 137 5.05 -4.79 11.05
C MET A 137 4.80 -6.31 11.04
N SER A 138 5.12 -7.04 12.10
CA SER A 138 4.72 -8.44 12.26
C SER A 138 3.26 -8.58 12.74
N SER A 139 2.64 -7.48 13.16
CA SER A 139 1.23 -7.40 13.52
C SER A 139 0.40 -6.66 12.42
N PRO A 140 -0.92 -6.88 12.35
CA PRO A 140 -1.77 -6.17 11.41
C PRO A 140 -2.06 -4.72 11.81
N GLU A 141 -1.64 -4.29 13.00
CA GLU A 141 -2.01 -3.00 13.59
C GLU A 141 -1.58 -1.78 12.75
N PRO A 142 -0.34 -1.68 12.22
CA PRO A 142 0.05 -0.55 11.41
C PRO A 142 -0.81 -0.40 10.14
N ILE A 143 -1.20 -1.53 9.52
CA ILE A 143 -2.05 -1.51 8.33
C ILE A 143 -3.49 -1.10 8.71
N ARG A 144 -4.04 -1.63 9.81
CA ARG A 144 -5.37 -1.23 10.30
C ARG A 144 -5.44 0.25 10.61
N SER A 145 -4.45 0.78 11.30
CA SER A 145 -4.36 2.21 11.61
C SER A 145 -4.30 3.06 10.34
N ALA A 146 -3.52 2.64 9.33
CA ALA A 146 -3.47 3.32 8.04
C ALA A 146 -4.84 3.30 7.34
N MET A 147 -5.57 2.18 7.38
CA MET A 147 -6.93 2.10 6.82
C MET A 147 -7.94 2.99 7.55
N GLU A 148 -7.83 3.16 8.85
CA GLU A 148 -8.65 4.12 9.60
C GLU A 148 -8.39 5.58 9.17
N VAL A 149 -7.12 5.93 8.91
CA VAL A 149 -6.77 7.25 8.37
C VAL A 149 -7.36 7.44 6.96
N PHE A 150 -7.29 6.41 6.12
CA PHE A 150 -7.92 6.43 4.79
C PHE A 150 -9.43 6.66 4.89
N LYS A 151 -10.13 5.87 5.70
CA LYS A 151 -11.58 5.97 5.93
C LYS A 151 -11.99 7.36 6.39
N LYS A 152 -11.34 7.88 7.44
CA LYS A 152 -11.63 9.23 7.97
C LYS A 152 -11.45 10.33 6.92
N ASN A 153 -10.41 10.24 6.09
CA ASN A 153 -10.19 11.23 5.04
C ASN A 153 -11.17 11.09 3.87
N THR A 154 -11.65 9.88 3.57
CA THR A 154 -12.72 9.65 2.58
C THR A 154 -14.03 10.29 3.04
N GLU A 155 -14.43 10.05 4.30
CA GLU A 155 -15.61 10.65 4.91
C GLU A 155 -15.51 12.18 4.95
N ARG A 156 -14.33 12.69 5.30
CA ARG A 156 -14.05 14.13 5.31
C ARG A 156 -14.13 14.74 3.93
N LEU A 157 -13.57 14.08 2.90
CA LEU A 157 -13.66 14.57 1.52
C LEU A 157 -15.11 14.62 1.06
N ALA A 158 -15.91 13.59 1.32
CA ALA A 158 -17.33 13.56 0.99
C ALA A 158 -18.12 14.72 1.60
N GLN A 159 -17.79 15.16 2.84
CA GLN A 159 -18.40 16.31 3.49
C GLN A 159 -17.94 17.67 2.92
N LEU A 160 -16.80 17.68 2.24
CA LEU A 160 -16.22 18.88 1.63
C LEU A 160 -16.65 19.11 0.17
N LEU A 161 -17.18 18.10 -0.49
CA LEU A 161 -17.74 18.19 -1.84
C LEU A 161 -19.20 18.60 -1.79
#